data_fee8db3c6b43113ceb5b7fa4dbec1f26
#
_entry.id   fee8db3c6b43113ceb5b7fa4dbec1f26
#
_cell.length_a   1.000
_cell.length_b   1.000
_cell.length_c   1.000
_cell.angle_alpha   90.00
_cell.angle_beta   90.00
_cell.angle_gamma   90.00
#
_symmetry.space_group_name_H-M   'P 1'
#
loop_
_entity.id
_entity.type
_entity.pdbx_description
1 polymer ?
#
loop_
_entity_poly.entity_id
_entity_poly.type
_entity_poly.pdbx_seq_one_letter_code
_entity_poly.pdbx_strand_id
1 'polypeptide(L)'
;MLKKYFNDPVAFALVLEHSRMVADKALAIAASANARVDFTFIEEAALLHDIGVARIYSPRLGCFGNAPYICHGVLGREILEGEGLPDHAMVCERHIGVGLTADDIIRQKLPLPAREMIPLTLEEKIICFADLFYSKKPGNIPAEKSLNEIRSGLEKFGAHKVVVLDRWLTEWGMS
;
A
#
# COMPACT_ATOMS: atom_id res chain seq x y z
N MET A 1 13.08 10.70 5.96
CA MET A 1 12.99 9.36 6.60
C MET A 1 13.26 8.23 5.62
N LEU A 2 12.50 8.08 4.54
CA LEU A 2 12.60 6.96 3.59
C LEU A 2 14.05 6.65 3.16
N LYS A 3 14.83 7.67 2.74
CA LYS A 3 16.24 7.52 2.31
C LYS A 3 17.14 6.82 3.33
N LYS A 4 16.85 6.90 4.64
CA LYS A 4 17.64 6.27 5.72
C LYS A 4 17.69 4.74 5.59
N TYR A 5 16.67 4.12 4.99
CA TYR A 5 16.49 2.68 4.95
C TYR A 5 16.90 2.04 3.62
N PHE A 6 17.09 2.83 2.56
CA PHE A 6 17.50 2.31 1.26
C PHE A 6 18.99 2.53 1.03
N ASN A 7 19.74 1.44 0.85
CA ASN A 7 21.16 1.48 0.50
C ASN A 7 21.39 1.69 -1.00
N ASP A 8 20.50 1.14 -1.84
CA ASP A 8 20.55 1.26 -3.28
C ASP A 8 19.81 2.51 -3.76
N PRO A 9 20.47 3.44 -4.50
CA PRO A 9 19.84 4.68 -4.94
C PRO A 9 18.75 4.46 -5.99
N VAL A 10 18.83 3.37 -6.77
CA VAL A 10 17.82 3.03 -7.78
C VAL A 10 16.56 2.53 -7.10
N ALA A 11 16.70 1.63 -6.12
CA ALA A 11 15.60 1.14 -5.30
C ALA A 11 14.91 2.31 -4.56
N PHE A 12 15.71 3.22 -3.96
CA PHE A 12 15.17 4.42 -3.32
C PHE A 12 14.37 5.29 -4.28
N ALA A 13 14.92 5.60 -5.46
CA ALA A 13 14.25 6.44 -6.44
C ALA A 13 12.93 5.83 -6.90
N LEU A 14 12.92 4.53 -7.18
CA LEU A 14 11.73 3.79 -7.64
C LEU A 14 10.62 3.78 -6.58
N VAL A 15 10.97 3.50 -5.32
CA VAL A 15 9.97 3.49 -4.23
C VAL A 15 9.48 4.91 -3.95
N LEU A 16 10.35 5.91 -3.95
CA LEU A 16 9.96 7.31 -3.75
C LEU A 16 9.03 7.81 -4.85
N GLU A 17 9.32 7.49 -6.12
CA GLU A 17 8.47 7.88 -7.26
C GLU A 17 7.08 7.25 -7.13
N HIS A 18 7.02 5.93 -6.88
CA HIS A 18 5.77 5.23 -6.64
C HIS A 18 4.99 5.84 -5.47
N SER A 19 5.63 6.07 -4.32
CA SER A 19 4.98 6.64 -3.15
C SER A 19 4.45 8.05 -3.39
N ARG A 20 5.13 8.88 -4.19
CA ARG A 20 4.62 10.20 -4.61
C ARG A 20 3.37 10.09 -5.45
N MET A 21 3.35 9.21 -6.44
CA MET A 21 2.16 8.97 -7.28
C MET A 21 0.98 8.50 -6.43
N VAL A 22 1.21 7.62 -5.47
CA VAL A 22 0.17 7.18 -4.52
C VAL A 22 -0.30 8.33 -3.64
N ALA A 23 0.60 9.18 -3.13
CA ALA A 23 0.24 10.34 -2.33
C ALA A 23 -0.62 11.35 -3.12
N ASP A 24 -0.19 11.72 -4.33
CA ASP A 24 -0.93 12.64 -5.21
C ASP A 24 -2.34 12.10 -5.51
N LYS A 25 -2.45 10.79 -5.80
CA LYS A 25 -3.73 10.14 -6.06
C LYS A 25 -4.60 10.09 -4.80
N ALA A 26 -4.03 9.76 -3.65
CA ALA A 26 -4.75 9.70 -2.37
C ALA A 26 -5.32 11.08 -1.98
N LEU A 27 -4.53 12.14 -2.14
CA LEU A 27 -4.97 13.52 -1.90
C LEU A 27 -6.10 13.93 -2.85
N ALA A 28 -6.01 13.58 -4.13
CA ALA A 28 -7.08 13.85 -5.10
C ALA A 28 -8.39 13.11 -4.75
N ILE A 29 -8.29 11.83 -4.34
CA ILE A 29 -9.45 11.05 -3.89
C ILE A 29 -10.04 11.68 -2.64
N ALA A 30 -9.23 12.02 -1.64
CA ALA A 30 -9.66 12.64 -0.39
C ALA A 30 -10.42 13.95 -0.63
N ALA A 31 -9.91 14.78 -1.55
CA ALA A 31 -10.56 16.04 -1.93
C ALA A 31 -11.90 15.82 -2.64
N SER A 32 -12.01 14.80 -3.49
CA SER A 32 -13.26 14.50 -4.24
C SER A 32 -14.34 13.85 -3.38
N ALA A 33 -13.94 13.04 -2.40
CA ALA A 33 -14.88 12.35 -1.51
C ALA A 33 -15.61 13.28 -0.53
N ASN A 34 -15.26 14.58 -0.49
CA ASN A 34 -15.83 15.58 0.44
C ASN A 34 -15.85 15.09 1.91
N ALA A 35 -14.85 14.31 2.28
CA ALA A 35 -14.75 13.65 3.57
C ALA A 35 -13.90 14.46 4.54
N ARG A 36 -14.22 14.37 5.82
CA ARG A 36 -13.40 14.99 6.87
C ARG A 36 -12.23 14.07 7.18
N VAL A 37 -11.05 14.36 6.58
CA VAL A 37 -9.82 13.59 6.71
C VAL A 37 -8.63 14.47 7.06
N ASP A 38 -7.58 13.88 7.60
CA ASP A 38 -6.30 14.54 7.79
C ASP A 38 -5.44 14.41 6.51
N PHE A 39 -5.42 15.49 5.71
CA PHE A 39 -4.65 15.55 4.47
C PHE A 39 -3.14 15.42 4.71
N THR A 40 -2.64 15.99 5.82
CA THR A 40 -1.22 15.89 6.17
C THR A 40 -0.85 14.43 6.47
N PHE A 41 -1.67 13.74 7.27
CA PHE A 41 -1.47 12.32 7.55
C PHE A 41 -1.54 11.47 6.28
N ILE A 42 -2.51 11.73 5.36
CA ILE A 42 -2.62 11.00 4.09
C ILE A 42 -1.33 11.14 3.28
N GLU A 43 -0.81 12.36 3.13
CA GLU A 43 0.42 12.61 2.38
C GLU A 43 1.62 11.89 3.01
N GLU A 44 1.85 12.07 4.31
CA GLU A 44 2.98 11.48 5.02
C GLU A 44 2.92 9.95 5.01
N ALA A 45 1.75 9.38 5.29
CA ALA A 45 1.57 7.93 5.35
C ALA A 45 1.67 7.30 3.95
N ALA A 46 1.13 7.93 2.92
CA ALA A 46 1.30 7.47 1.54
C ALA A 46 2.77 7.51 1.09
N LEU A 47 3.54 8.53 1.49
CA LEU A 47 4.97 8.60 1.21
C LEU A 47 5.78 7.51 1.92
N LEU A 48 5.27 6.95 3.01
CA LEU A 48 5.97 5.96 3.84
C LEU A 48 5.41 4.55 3.75
N HIS A 49 4.24 4.33 3.11
CA HIS A 49 3.54 3.04 3.13
C HIS A 49 4.39 1.84 2.69
N ASP A 50 5.36 2.08 1.84
CA ASP A 50 6.24 1.08 1.24
C ASP A 50 7.67 1.05 1.83
N ILE A 51 7.93 1.71 2.95
CA ILE A 51 9.27 1.77 3.55
C ILE A 51 9.86 0.38 3.83
N GLY A 52 9.02 -0.61 4.10
CA GLY A 52 9.42 -1.99 4.34
C GLY A 52 10.00 -2.71 3.11
N VAL A 53 9.81 -2.17 1.90
CA VAL A 53 10.47 -2.67 0.68
C VAL A 53 12.00 -2.67 0.82
N ALA A 54 12.56 -1.79 1.65
CA ALA A 54 13.99 -1.79 1.93
C ALA A 54 14.52 -3.09 2.56
N ARG A 55 13.67 -3.90 3.20
CA ARG A 55 14.06 -5.15 3.90
C ARG A 55 13.71 -6.44 3.16
N ILE A 56 13.04 -6.37 2.00
CA ILE A 56 12.67 -7.57 1.23
C ILE A 56 13.78 -8.01 0.30
N TYR A 57 13.68 -9.25 -0.19
CA TYR A 57 14.51 -9.76 -1.29
C TYR A 57 13.76 -9.58 -2.62
N SER A 58 14.19 -8.60 -3.41
CA SER A 58 13.70 -8.35 -4.77
C SER A 58 14.79 -7.72 -5.63
N PRO A 59 15.66 -8.51 -6.25
CA PRO A 59 16.74 -8.00 -7.10
C PRO A 59 16.26 -7.09 -8.23
N ARG A 60 15.03 -7.30 -8.73
CA ARG A 60 14.41 -6.45 -9.76
C ARG A 60 14.16 -5.02 -9.28
N LEU A 61 13.99 -4.83 -7.98
CA LEU A 61 13.81 -3.52 -7.35
C LEU A 61 15.11 -2.97 -6.75
N GLY A 62 16.24 -3.68 -6.88
CA GLY A 62 17.48 -3.33 -6.20
C GLY A 62 17.47 -3.59 -4.69
N CYS A 63 16.56 -4.43 -4.20
CA CYS A 63 16.41 -4.74 -2.78
C CYS A 63 16.97 -6.14 -2.48
N PHE A 64 17.90 -6.22 -1.53
CA PHE A 64 18.64 -7.43 -1.19
C PHE A 64 18.49 -7.81 0.29
N GLY A 65 17.31 -7.56 0.87
CA GLY A 65 16.95 -8.06 2.18
C GLY A 65 16.74 -9.58 2.19
N ASN A 66 16.13 -10.11 3.24
CA ASN A 66 15.97 -11.56 3.44
C ASN A 66 14.52 -12.05 3.45
N ALA A 67 13.55 -11.14 3.36
CA ALA A 67 12.14 -11.49 3.44
C ALA A 67 11.46 -11.51 2.05
N PRO A 68 10.41 -12.33 1.86
CA PRO A 68 9.58 -12.28 0.65
C PRO A 68 8.92 -10.91 0.46
N TYR A 69 8.62 -10.55 -0.78
CA TYR A 69 8.01 -9.25 -1.12
C TYR A 69 6.72 -8.97 -0.31
N ILE A 70 5.88 -9.97 -0.12
CA ILE A 70 4.60 -9.82 0.61
C ILE A 70 4.78 -9.33 2.06
N CYS A 71 5.98 -9.49 2.63
CA CYS A 71 6.27 -9.08 4.01
C CYS A 71 6.54 -7.56 4.15
N HIS A 72 6.62 -6.79 3.03
CA HIS A 72 6.97 -5.36 3.13
C HIS A 72 6.03 -4.56 4.04
N GLY A 73 4.74 -4.88 4.09
CA GLY A 73 3.78 -4.21 4.97
C GLY A 73 4.14 -4.37 6.46
N VAL A 74 4.38 -5.61 6.89
CA VAL A 74 4.76 -5.92 8.30
C VAL A 74 6.13 -5.34 8.62
N LEU A 75 7.09 -5.45 7.72
CA LEU A 75 8.43 -4.89 7.89
C LEU A 75 8.42 -3.35 7.94
N GLY A 76 7.53 -2.72 7.16
CA GLY A 76 7.29 -1.28 7.20
C GLY A 76 6.70 -0.84 8.54
N ARG A 77 5.74 -1.62 9.07
CA ARG A 77 5.20 -1.41 10.40
C ARG A 77 6.29 -1.42 11.47
N GLU A 78 7.14 -2.45 11.49
CA GLU A 78 8.26 -2.55 12.46
C GLU A 78 9.21 -1.34 12.37
N ILE A 79 9.51 -0.88 11.14
CA ILE A 79 10.37 0.29 10.93
C ILE A 79 9.70 1.53 11.55
N LEU A 80 8.44 1.81 11.21
CA LEU A 80 7.78 3.04 11.63
C LEU A 80 7.40 3.05 13.11
N GLU A 81 7.07 1.91 13.71
CA GLU A 81 6.94 1.80 15.16
C GLU A 81 8.28 2.15 15.86
N GLY A 82 9.40 1.67 15.33
CA GLY A 82 10.73 2.02 15.83
C GLY A 82 11.12 3.50 15.65
N GLU A 83 10.51 4.19 14.67
CA GLU A 83 10.70 5.65 14.46
C GLU A 83 9.68 6.49 15.26
N GLY A 84 8.80 5.88 16.04
CA GLY A 84 7.79 6.58 16.85
C GLY A 84 6.58 7.05 16.05
N LEU A 85 6.27 6.40 14.92
CA LEU A 85 5.15 6.70 14.02
C LEU A 85 4.12 5.54 13.96
N PRO A 86 3.43 5.23 15.08
CA PRO A 86 2.55 4.06 15.16
C PRO A 86 1.36 4.11 14.18
N ASP A 87 0.78 5.28 13.92
CA ASP A 87 -0.37 5.40 13.01
C ASP A 87 0.05 5.16 11.54
N HIS A 88 1.20 5.71 11.13
CA HIS A 88 1.80 5.45 9.81
C HIS A 88 2.19 3.96 9.66
N ALA A 89 2.63 3.33 10.74
CA ALA A 89 2.96 1.91 10.78
C ALA A 89 1.75 1.03 10.46
N MET A 90 0.56 1.43 10.92
CA MET A 90 -0.68 0.71 10.60
C MET A 90 -1.03 0.80 9.11
N VAL A 91 -0.78 1.95 8.47
CA VAL A 91 -0.94 2.08 7.01
C VAL A 91 -0.01 1.11 6.28
N CYS A 92 1.27 1.01 6.67
CA CYS A 92 2.20 0.04 6.09
C CYS A 92 1.65 -1.39 6.17
N GLU A 93 1.19 -1.82 7.33
CA GLU A 93 0.73 -3.20 7.52
C GLU A 93 -0.54 -3.50 6.73
N ARG A 94 -1.42 -2.52 6.56
CA ARG A 94 -2.81 -2.73 6.09
C ARG A 94 -3.05 -2.37 4.63
N HIS A 95 -2.06 -1.79 3.92
CA HIS A 95 -2.28 -1.26 2.56
C HIS A 95 -2.31 -2.33 1.46
N ILE A 96 -1.92 -3.58 1.72
CA ILE A 96 -1.79 -4.60 0.67
C ILE A 96 -3.15 -4.92 0.04
N GLY A 97 -3.34 -4.49 -1.19
CA GLY A 97 -4.60 -4.64 -1.92
C GLY A 97 -5.73 -3.85 -1.27
N VAL A 98 -6.81 -4.53 -0.87
CA VAL A 98 -7.91 -3.97 -0.05
C VAL A 98 -7.81 -4.47 1.40
N GLY A 99 -6.61 -4.83 1.83
CA GLY A 99 -6.31 -5.47 3.11
C GLY A 99 -6.29 -7.00 3.02
N LEU A 100 -5.61 -7.63 3.99
CA LEU A 100 -5.54 -9.08 4.16
C LEU A 100 -6.26 -9.48 5.45
N THR A 101 -7.19 -10.41 5.34
CA THR A 101 -7.81 -11.03 6.53
C THR A 101 -6.92 -12.15 7.08
N ALA A 102 -7.11 -12.55 8.33
CA ALA A 102 -6.45 -13.71 8.89
C ALA A 102 -6.72 -14.98 8.06
N ASP A 103 -7.95 -15.12 7.54
CA ASP A 103 -8.34 -16.23 6.65
C ASP A 103 -7.60 -16.20 5.32
N ASP A 104 -7.42 -15.02 4.71
CA ASP A 104 -6.61 -14.88 3.48
C ASP A 104 -5.17 -15.37 3.70
N ILE A 105 -4.57 -14.99 4.81
CA ILE A 105 -3.20 -15.34 5.16
C ILE A 105 -3.06 -16.85 5.33
N ILE A 106 -3.98 -17.48 6.07
CA ILE A 106 -3.97 -18.92 6.32
C ILE A 106 -4.23 -19.69 5.01
N ARG A 107 -5.29 -19.33 4.28
CA ARG A 107 -5.71 -20.03 3.05
C ARG A 107 -4.64 -19.97 1.97
N GLN A 108 -3.99 -18.81 1.80
CA GLN A 108 -2.93 -18.62 0.82
C GLN A 108 -1.54 -19.02 1.33
N LYS A 109 -1.44 -19.49 2.59
CA LYS A 109 -0.17 -19.86 3.25
C LYS A 109 0.88 -18.74 3.14
N LEU A 110 0.45 -17.50 3.35
CA LEU A 110 1.36 -16.36 3.29
C LEU A 110 2.32 -16.37 4.50
N PRO A 111 3.59 -15.99 4.31
CA PRO A 111 4.56 -15.91 5.40
C PRO A 111 4.33 -14.63 6.24
N LEU A 112 3.13 -14.46 6.75
CA LEU A 112 2.66 -13.32 7.54
C LEU A 112 2.01 -13.82 8.83
N PRO A 113 2.01 -13.01 9.91
CA PRO A 113 1.22 -13.31 11.10
C PRO A 113 -0.27 -13.47 10.76
N ALA A 114 -0.90 -14.55 11.24
CA ALA A 114 -2.31 -14.84 11.00
C ALA A 114 -3.21 -13.91 11.83
N ARG A 115 -3.37 -12.66 11.38
CA ARG A 115 -4.21 -11.62 12.00
C ARG A 115 -4.84 -10.73 10.94
N GLU A 116 -5.84 -9.93 11.35
CA GLU A 116 -6.46 -8.93 10.47
C GLU A 116 -5.47 -7.81 10.14
N MET A 117 -5.24 -7.59 8.86
CA MET A 117 -4.44 -6.52 8.29
C MET A 117 -5.28 -5.76 7.25
N ILE A 118 -6.44 -5.26 7.70
CA ILE A 118 -7.39 -4.54 6.86
C ILE A 118 -7.39 -3.06 7.23
N PRO A 119 -7.56 -2.12 6.29
CA PRO A 119 -7.64 -0.70 6.58
C PRO A 119 -8.92 -0.39 7.37
N LEU A 120 -8.76 0.36 8.46
CA LEU A 120 -9.86 0.68 9.38
C LEU A 120 -10.34 2.12 9.22
N THR A 121 -9.40 3.09 9.16
CA THR A 121 -9.76 4.50 9.01
C THR A 121 -10.04 4.86 7.56
N LEU A 122 -10.64 6.01 7.33
CA LEU A 122 -10.90 6.49 5.97
C LEU A 122 -9.60 6.81 5.24
N GLU A 123 -8.63 7.39 5.95
CA GLU A 123 -7.29 7.68 5.42
C GLU A 123 -6.57 6.41 4.98
N GLU A 124 -6.58 5.36 5.82
CA GLU A 124 -6.01 4.05 5.46
C GLU A 124 -6.66 3.49 4.18
N LYS A 125 -7.99 3.53 4.07
CA LYS A 125 -8.74 3.05 2.89
C LYS A 125 -8.39 3.85 1.64
N ILE A 126 -8.31 5.18 1.75
CA ILE A 126 -7.95 6.07 0.64
C ILE A 126 -6.54 5.74 0.12
N ILE A 127 -5.57 5.56 1.02
CA ILE A 127 -4.19 5.22 0.64
C ILE A 127 -4.14 3.83 -0.02
N CYS A 128 -4.80 2.81 0.56
CA CYS A 128 -4.93 1.48 -0.04
C CYS A 128 -5.51 1.55 -1.46
N PHE A 129 -6.58 2.31 -1.64
CA PHE A 129 -7.22 2.46 -2.95
C PHE A 129 -6.32 3.17 -3.95
N ALA A 130 -5.63 4.23 -3.54
CA ALA A 130 -4.68 4.95 -4.38
C ALA A 130 -3.52 4.05 -4.85
N ASP A 131 -3.00 3.18 -3.97
CA ASP A 131 -1.91 2.25 -4.31
C ASP A 131 -2.33 1.23 -5.38
N LEU A 132 -3.61 0.83 -5.45
CA LEU A 132 -4.10 -0.12 -6.46
C LEU A 132 -3.87 0.36 -7.90
N PHE A 133 -3.84 1.67 -8.13
CA PHE A 133 -3.67 2.25 -9.49
C PHE A 133 -2.26 2.08 -10.04
N TYR A 134 -1.26 1.87 -9.21
CA TYR A 134 0.14 1.88 -9.62
C TYR A 134 0.83 0.54 -9.36
N SER A 135 1.89 0.28 -10.07
CA SER A 135 2.74 -0.89 -9.85
C SER A 135 4.21 -0.49 -9.92
N LYS A 136 5.01 -1.05 -9.03
CA LYS A 136 6.47 -0.85 -8.99
C LYS A 136 7.14 -1.66 -10.09
N LYS A 137 7.24 -1.09 -11.31
CA LYS A 137 7.95 -1.72 -12.43
C LYS A 137 9.15 -0.87 -12.81
N PRO A 138 10.39 -1.40 -12.74
CA PRO A 138 11.57 -0.68 -13.20
C PRO A 138 11.47 -0.33 -14.68
N GLY A 139 11.90 0.88 -15.05
CA GLY A 139 12.11 1.28 -16.46
C GLY A 139 10.92 1.90 -17.19
N ASN A 140 9.74 1.95 -16.59
CA ASN A 140 8.59 2.67 -17.15
C ASN A 140 7.93 3.52 -16.06
N ILE A 141 7.53 4.75 -16.40
CA ILE A 141 6.56 5.49 -15.60
C ILE A 141 5.31 4.60 -15.53
N PRO A 142 4.87 4.15 -14.34
CA PRO A 142 3.73 3.25 -14.24
C PRO A 142 2.50 3.95 -14.80
N ALA A 143 1.94 3.43 -15.89
CA ALA A 143 0.64 3.89 -16.34
C ALA A 143 -0.40 3.61 -15.24
N GLU A 144 -1.26 4.58 -14.98
CA GLU A 144 -2.36 4.43 -14.05
C GLU A 144 -3.33 3.35 -14.56
N LYS A 145 -3.60 2.33 -13.74
CA LYS A 145 -4.55 1.26 -14.09
C LYS A 145 -5.97 1.80 -14.08
N SER A 146 -6.78 1.30 -14.99
CA SER A 146 -8.23 1.49 -14.95
C SER A 146 -8.88 0.71 -13.79
N LEU A 147 -10.08 1.13 -13.37
CA LEU A 147 -10.86 0.39 -12.36
C LEU A 147 -11.14 -1.06 -12.77
N ASN A 148 -11.32 -1.33 -14.08
CA ASN A 148 -11.52 -2.69 -14.58
C ASN A 148 -10.27 -3.55 -14.42
N GLU A 149 -9.08 -3.01 -14.65
CA GLU A 149 -7.82 -3.71 -14.40
C GLU A 149 -7.60 -3.98 -12.90
N ILE A 150 -7.97 -3.02 -12.04
CA ILE A 150 -7.91 -3.18 -10.59
C ILE A 150 -8.86 -4.30 -10.15
N ARG A 151 -10.13 -4.29 -10.59
CA ARG A 151 -11.11 -5.37 -10.29
C ARG A 151 -10.60 -6.73 -10.73
N SER A 152 -10.15 -6.85 -11.98
CA SER A 152 -9.59 -8.11 -12.52
C SER A 152 -8.34 -8.57 -11.76
N GLY A 153 -7.54 -7.64 -11.24
CA GLY A 153 -6.39 -7.92 -10.39
C GLY A 153 -6.80 -8.48 -9.03
N LEU A 154 -7.79 -7.86 -8.37
CA LEU A 154 -8.30 -8.26 -7.06
C LEU A 154 -9.05 -9.59 -7.12
N GLU A 155 -9.81 -9.85 -8.19
CA GLU A 155 -10.59 -11.08 -8.35
C GLU A 155 -9.74 -12.34 -8.29
N LYS A 156 -8.47 -12.27 -8.72
CA LYS A 156 -7.50 -13.38 -8.62
C LYS A 156 -7.25 -13.83 -7.18
N PHE A 157 -7.48 -12.94 -6.21
CA PHE A 157 -7.33 -13.21 -4.77
C PHE A 157 -8.65 -13.52 -4.07
N GLY A 158 -9.77 -13.43 -4.83
CA GLY A 158 -11.11 -13.78 -4.40
C GLY A 158 -12.14 -12.69 -4.68
N ALA A 159 -13.35 -13.09 -5.06
CA ALA A 159 -14.45 -12.18 -5.38
C ALA A 159 -14.78 -11.22 -4.21
N HIS A 160 -14.58 -11.65 -2.97
CA HIS A 160 -14.79 -10.82 -1.77
C HIS A 160 -13.91 -9.55 -1.77
N LYS A 161 -12.73 -9.57 -2.40
CA LYS A 161 -11.86 -8.39 -2.53
C LYS A 161 -12.47 -7.34 -3.45
N VAL A 162 -13.13 -7.77 -4.52
CA VAL A 162 -13.86 -6.86 -5.42
C VAL A 162 -15.06 -6.24 -4.70
N VAL A 163 -15.78 -7.02 -3.88
CA VAL A 163 -16.89 -6.51 -3.07
C VAL A 163 -16.44 -5.40 -2.09
N VAL A 164 -15.25 -5.54 -1.49
CA VAL A 164 -14.69 -4.49 -0.63
C VAL A 164 -14.41 -3.22 -1.43
N LEU A 165 -13.76 -3.35 -2.60
CA LEU A 165 -13.49 -2.22 -3.50
C LEU A 165 -14.78 -1.50 -3.91
N ASP A 166 -15.80 -2.25 -4.38
CA ASP A 166 -17.05 -1.68 -4.87
C ASP A 166 -17.83 -0.97 -3.75
N ARG A 167 -17.73 -1.46 -2.51
CA ARG A 167 -18.27 -0.78 -1.33
C ARG A 167 -17.58 0.58 -1.12
N TRP A 168 -16.26 0.65 -1.20
CA TRP A 168 -15.54 1.92 -1.06
C TRP A 168 -15.93 2.91 -2.15
N LEU A 169 -16.01 2.46 -3.41
CA LEU A 169 -16.45 3.31 -4.52
C LEU A 169 -17.86 3.87 -4.31
N THR A 170 -18.77 3.03 -3.82
CA THR A 170 -20.14 3.45 -3.49
C THR A 170 -20.17 4.46 -2.33
N GLU A 171 -19.43 4.20 -1.25
CA GLU A 171 -19.32 5.09 -0.09
C GLU A 171 -18.77 6.48 -0.46
N TRP A 172 -17.88 6.54 -1.46
CA TRP A 172 -17.25 7.79 -1.90
C TRP A 172 -17.92 8.44 -3.12
N GLY A 173 -19.01 7.87 -3.64
CA GLY A 173 -19.73 8.38 -4.81
C GLY A 173 -18.91 8.31 -6.12
N MET A 174 -18.01 7.35 -6.23
CA MET A 174 -17.10 7.14 -7.36
C MET A 174 -17.51 5.95 -8.26
N SER A 175 -18.76 5.49 -8.16
CA SER A 175 -19.30 4.35 -8.92
C SER A 175 -19.67 4.72 -10.36
#